data_0429532506c4d4510e84fde898d58d55
#
_entry.id   0429532506c4d4510e84fde898d58d55
#
_cell.length_a   1.000
_cell.length_b   1.000
_cell.length_c   1.000
_cell.angle_alpha   90.00
_cell.angle_beta   90.00
_cell.angle_gamma   90.00
#
_symmetry.space_group_name_H-M   'P 1'
#
loop_
_entity.id
_entity.type
_entity.pdbx_description
1 polymer ?
#
loop_
_entity_poly.entity_id
_entity_poly.type
_entity_poly.pdbx_seq_one_letter_code
_entity_poly.pdbx_strand_id
1 'polypeptide(L)'
;MTNRRRIAVVTTSRADFSHLQWLLHDLRAHPLVDLKVVAFGPHLSPEFGRTVDFLNDAGAGVDETVETLLSSDSDVGMAKSLGVATLGLADTFARLRPELIVVTADRYEMLAAASVALTLRIPLAHIEGGDLSEGAIDDAVRNALTKLSHLHFTTTDRARRRVIAMGEEPWRVHCVGALSLDQVTRGSLPPAGAVAARIGLRPADPWFIVACHPETLQVQTTAWLPAMLDALATLHGQIVFCFPNADAGSRDVIARASEFAGTRPDVHVVVNLPPREYWSLMSGAAALVGNSSSGVMEAASVHVAAVNVGSRQDGREHGENVVDTPADAEAIRQAIARTQSESFQRALKTMANPYGDGHAAERIMRVLTTVDIGASLLVKHAPPRDTD
;
A
#
# COMPACT_ATOMS: atom_id res chain seq x y z
N MET A 1 18.20 27.58 20.08
CA MET A 1 18.16 26.35 19.25
C MET A 1 16.69 26.03 19.05
N THR A 2 16.19 26.10 17.83
CA THR A 2 14.82 25.66 17.51
C THR A 2 14.72 24.18 17.83
N ASN A 3 13.83 23.85 18.79
CA ASN A 3 13.61 22.45 19.17
C ASN A 3 12.96 21.72 17.96
N ARG A 4 13.71 20.83 17.31
CA ARG A 4 13.21 20.03 16.18
C ARG A 4 12.28 18.94 16.71
N ARG A 5 11.10 18.83 16.13
CA ARG A 5 10.13 17.79 16.47
C ARG A 5 10.62 16.43 15.99
N ARG A 6 10.79 15.49 16.89
CA ARG A 6 11.23 14.12 16.54
C ARG A 6 10.04 13.28 16.11
N ILE A 7 9.97 12.97 14.82
CA ILE A 7 8.92 12.16 14.20
C ILE A 7 9.55 10.83 13.76
N ALA A 8 9.01 9.71 14.22
CA ALA A 8 9.35 8.40 13.70
C ALA A 8 8.33 7.99 12.64
N VAL A 9 8.80 7.56 11.46
CA VAL A 9 7.97 6.95 10.43
C VAL A 9 8.38 5.49 10.33
N VAL A 10 7.42 4.58 10.48
CA VAL A 10 7.68 3.14 10.38
C VAL A 10 7.26 2.62 9.01
N THR A 11 8.01 1.66 8.49
CA THR A 11 7.74 1.01 7.20
C THR A 11 8.13 -0.46 7.26
N THR A 12 7.33 -1.35 6.63
CA THR A 12 7.51 -2.80 6.72
C THR A 12 7.87 -3.43 5.39
N SER A 13 7.41 -2.82 4.28
CA SER A 13 7.50 -3.42 2.96
C SER A 13 7.68 -2.38 1.86
N ARG A 14 8.02 -2.87 0.68
CA ARG A 14 8.07 -2.04 -0.53
C ARG A 14 6.75 -1.28 -0.78
N ALA A 15 5.61 -1.91 -0.48
CA ALA A 15 4.30 -1.30 -0.69
C ALA A 15 4.17 -0.02 0.16
N ASP A 16 4.47 -0.09 1.45
CA ASP A 16 4.45 1.06 2.35
C ASP A 16 5.41 2.16 1.88
N PHE A 17 6.62 1.77 1.48
CA PHE A 17 7.62 2.72 1.03
C PHE A 17 7.19 3.47 -0.25
N SER A 18 6.50 2.80 -1.16
CA SER A 18 5.98 3.46 -2.37
C SER A 18 5.02 4.60 -2.04
N HIS A 19 4.27 4.47 -0.97
CA HIS A 19 3.40 5.52 -0.45
C HIS A 19 4.21 6.60 0.30
N LEU A 20 5.14 6.21 1.13
CA LEU A 20 5.85 7.10 2.05
C LEU A 20 6.96 7.92 1.41
N GLN A 21 7.49 7.55 0.25
CA GLN A 21 8.74 8.08 -0.33
C GLN A 21 8.81 9.61 -0.30
N TRP A 22 7.78 10.28 -0.81
CA TRP A 22 7.78 11.74 -0.90
C TRP A 22 7.55 12.43 0.44
N LEU A 23 6.74 11.83 1.31
CA LEU A 23 6.60 12.33 2.68
C LEU A 23 7.90 12.23 3.46
N LEU A 24 8.63 11.12 3.33
CA LEU A 24 9.95 10.95 3.96
C LEU A 24 10.95 11.98 3.45
N HIS A 25 10.98 12.21 2.12
CA HIS A 25 11.82 13.24 1.52
C HIS A 25 11.51 14.62 2.09
N ASP A 26 10.25 15.04 2.15
CA ASP A 26 9.82 16.33 2.63
C ASP A 26 10.09 16.52 4.13
N LEU A 27 9.77 15.49 4.95
CA LEU A 27 10.06 15.52 6.38
C LEU A 27 11.57 15.60 6.66
N ARG A 28 12.40 14.90 5.88
CA ARG A 28 13.86 14.91 6.02
C ARG A 28 14.43 16.30 5.70
N ALA A 29 13.88 16.99 4.71
CA ALA A 29 14.29 18.33 4.31
C ALA A 29 13.75 19.44 5.23
N HIS A 30 12.73 19.16 6.05
CA HIS A 30 12.03 20.19 6.81
C HIS A 30 12.84 20.66 8.03
N PRO A 31 13.10 21.99 8.21
CA PRO A 31 14.01 22.49 9.24
C PRO A 31 13.55 22.25 10.68
N LEU A 32 12.25 22.07 10.91
CA LEU A 32 11.66 21.84 12.23
C LEU A 32 11.47 20.34 12.56
N VAL A 33 11.90 19.42 11.72
CA VAL A 33 11.73 17.97 11.90
C VAL A 33 13.07 17.28 12.11
N ASP A 34 13.14 16.40 13.12
CA ASP A 34 14.17 15.38 13.31
C ASP A 34 13.51 14.03 12.93
N LEU A 35 13.56 13.69 11.64
CA LEU A 35 12.96 12.46 11.12
C LEU A 35 13.78 11.24 11.54
N LYS A 36 13.08 10.21 12.01
CA LYS A 36 13.61 8.86 12.24
C LYS A 36 12.83 7.86 11.40
N VAL A 37 13.49 7.19 10.46
CA VAL A 37 12.90 6.14 9.64
C VAL A 37 13.26 4.78 10.25
N VAL A 38 12.23 4.02 10.60
CA VAL A 38 12.38 2.68 11.20
C VAL A 38 11.86 1.64 10.21
N ALA A 39 12.75 0.83 9.65
CA ALA A 39 12.41 -0.25 8.73
C ALA A 39 12.41 -1.61 9.46
N PHE A 40 11.37 -2.40 9.26
CA PHE A 40 11.26 -3.73 9.87
C PHE A 40 10.48 -4.71 8.98
N GLY A 41 10.30 -5.95 9.44
CA GLY A 41 9.54 -6.97 8.72
C GLY A 41 10.14 -7.35 7.36
N PRO A 42 9.30 -7.50 6.32
CA PRO A 42 9.72 -7.89 4.98
C PRO A 42 10.82 -7.04 4.35
N HIS A 43 11.00 -5.79 4.75
CA HIS A 43 12.10 -4.94 4.26
C HIS A 43 13.48 -5.55 4.43
N LEU A 44 13.67 -6.36 5.47
CA LEU A 44 14.98 -6.94 5.82
C LEU A 44 15.16 -8.36 5.27
N SER A 45 14.10 -8.96 4.71
CA SER A 45 14.12 -10.33 4.21
C SER A 45 14.72 -10.43 2.81
N PRO A 46 15.76 -11.28 2.61
CA PRO A 46 16.28 -11.57 1.27
C PRO A 46 15.24 -12.23 0.34
N GLU A 47 14.32 -13.04 0.89
CA GLU A 47 13.23 -13.70 0.15
C GLU A 47 12.32 -12.68 -0.55
N PHE A 48 12.09 -11.52 0.07
CA PHE A 48 11.29 -10.42 -0.48
C PHE A 48 12.16 -9.32 -1.11
N GLY A 49 13.42 -9.65 -1.47
CA GLY A 49 14.32 -8.78 -2.23
C GLY A 49 15.02 -7.70 -1.42
N ARG A 50 15.08 -7.82 -0.08
CA ARG A 50 15.80 -6.90 0.83
C ARG A 50 15.56 -5.42 0.51
N THR A 51 14.30 -5.04 0.47
CA THR A 51 13.86 -3.73 -0.03
C THR A 51 14.31 -2.52 0.81
N VAL A 52 14.93 -2.74 1.98
CA VAL A 52 15.60 -1.69 2.77
C VAL A 52 16.70 -0.97 1.96
N ASP A 53 17.33 -1.66 1.02
CA ASP A 53 18.37 -1.08 0.18
C ASP A 53 17.78 0.00 -0.76
N PHE A 54 16.56 -0.22 -1.29
CA PHE A 54 15.85 0.80 -2.09
C PHE A 54 15.49 2.06 -1.29
N LEU A 55 15.20 1.92 0.01
CA LEU A 55 14.93 3.08 0.85
C LEU A 55 16.15 3.98 0.95
N ASN A 56 17.33 3.37 1.11
CA ASN A 56 18.58 4.09 1.21
C ASN A 56 18.98 4.75 -0.12
N ASP A 57 18.86 4.01 -1.23
CA ASP A 57 19.15 4.51 -2.58
C ASP A 57 18.21 5.65 -2.99
N ALA A 58 16.96 5.62 -2.54
CA ALA A 58 15.99 6.68 -2.75
C ALA A 58 16.17 7.89 -1.81
N GLY A 59 17.19 7.88 -0.97
CA GLY A 59 17.50 9.00 -0.06
C GLY A 59 16.58 9.09 1.18
N ALA A 60 15.78 8.06 1.47
CA ALA A 60 14.93 8.03 2.67
C ALA A 60 15.75 8.04 3.96
N GLY A 61 16.95 7.43 3.92
CA GLY A 61 17.88 7.38 5.05
C GLY A 61 17.30 6.62 6.24
N VAL A 62 17.36 5.28 6.20
CA VAL A 62 16.89 4.45 7.30
C VAL A 62 17.77 4.66 8.53
N ASP A 63 17.16 5.09 9.64
CA ASP A 63 17.87 5.36 10.90
C ASP A 63 17.98 4.09 11.77
N GLU A 64 16.98 3.21 11.72
CA GLU A 64 16.93 1.98 12.51
C GLU A 64 16.33 0.82 11.70
N THR A 65 16.85 -0.37 11.94
CA THR A 65 16.31 -1.61 11.37
C THR A 65 15.98 -2.61 12.49
N VAL A 66 14.84 -3.30 12.37
CA VAL A 66 14.41 -4.31 13.37
C VAL A 66 14.02 -5.60 12.65
N GLU A 67 14.81 -6.64 12.82
CA GLU A 67 14.51 -7.97 12.26
C GLU A 67 13.33 -8.61 13.00
N THR A 68 12.23 -8.87 12.31
CA THR A 68 10.99 -9.34 12.93
C THR A 68 10.28 -10.45 12.16
N LEU A 69 10.59 -10.62 10.88
CA LEU A 69 9.93 -11.60 10.03
C LEU A 69 10.51 -12.99 10.28
N LEU A 70 9.65 -13.93 10.67
CA LEU A 70 9.99 -15.35 10.73
C LEU A 70 9.91 -15.97 9.33
N SER A 71 10.82 -16.89 8.99
CA SER A 71 10.77 -17.66 7.75
C SER A 71 9.67 -18.73 7.82
N SER A 72 8.40 -18.28 7.77
CA SER A 72 7.21 -19.11 7.86
C SER A 72 6.08 -18.51 7.01
N ASP A 73 5.42 -19.35 6.22
CA ASP A 73 4.28 -18.99 5.37
C ASP A 73 2.97 -19.51 5.99
N SER A 74 2.74 -19.16 7.27
CA SER A 74 1.55 -19.60 8.01
C SER A 74 1.00 -18.50 8.91
N ASP A 75 -0.28 -18.59 9.25
CA ASP A 75 -0.98 -17.69 10.18
C ASP A 75 -0.26 -17.60 11.54
N VAL A 76 0.22 -18.76 12.03
CA VAL A 76 0.99 -18.82 13.28
C VAL A 76 2.33 -18.09 13.13
N GLY A 77 2.97 -18.19 11.96
CA GLY A 77 4.20 -17.46 11.64
C GLY A 77 3.98 -15.95 11.64
N MET A 78 2.89 -15.48 11.02
CA MET A 78 2.47 -14.07 11.04
C MET A 78 2.25 -13.57 12.47
N ALA A 79 1.48 -14.32 13.28
CA ALA A 79 1.21 -13.95 14.68
C ALA A 79 2.49 -13.88 15.52
N LYS A 80 3.42 -14.80 15.33
CA LYS A 80 4.72 -14.78 16.01
C LYS A 80 5.59 -13.62 15.56
N SER A 81 5.63 -13.31 14.24
CA SER A 81 6.36 -12.16 13.70
C SER A 81 5.85 -10.85 14.30
N LEU A 82 4.52 -10.71 14.48
CA LEU A 82 3.93 -9.57 15.20
C LEU A 82 4.45 -9.45 16.64
N GLY A 83 4.55 -10.56 17.37
CA GLY A 83 5.10 -10.58 18.71
C GLY A 83 6.57 -10.15 18.75
N VAL A 84 7.40 -10.67 17.85
CA VAL A 84 8.82 -10.28 17.72
C VAL A 84 8.95 -8.79 17.37
N ALA A 85 8.10 -8.29 16.47
CA ALA A 85 8.07 -6.87 16.11
C ALA A 85 7.73 -5.99 17.33
N THR A 86 6.77 -6.40 18.14
CA THR A 86 6.38 -5.66 19.36
C THR A 86 7.56 -5.56 20.33
N LEU A 87 8.30 -6.63 20.55
CA LEU A 87 9.48 -6.64 21.43
C LEU A 87 10.58 -5.71 20.89
N GLY A 88 10.95 -5.83 19.62
CA GLY A 88 12.03 -5.04 19.02
C GLY A 88 11.70 -3.56 18.92
N LEU A 89 10.45 -3.22 18.58
CA LEU A 89 10.00 -1.83 18.49
C LEU A 89 9.89 -1.15 19.86
N ALA A 90 9.60 -1.90 20.94
CA ALA A 90 9.59 -1.36 22.29
C ALA A 90 10.96 -0.77 22.68
N ASP A 91 12.03 -1.51 22.47
CA ASP A 91 13.40 -1.05 22.73
C ASP A 91 13.79 0.10 21.79
N THR A 92 13.41 0.00 20.52
CA THR A 92 13.70 1.02 19.50
C THR A 92 13.05 2.35 19.83
N PHE A 93 11.76 2.38 20.14
CA PHE A 93 11.07 3.62 20.48
C PHE A 93 11.48 4.17 21.85
N ALA A 94 11.81 3.32 22.82
CA ALA A 94 12.36 3.77 24.09
C ALA A 94 13.71 4.49 23.92
N ARG A 95 14.55 4.03 22.97
CA ARG A 95 15.84 4.65 22.64
C ARG A 95 15.67 5.93 21.79
N LEU A 96 14.85 5.88 20.74
CA LEU A 96 14.63 7.01 19.83
C LEU A 96 13.85 8.15 20.48
N ARG A 97 12.92 7.84 21.38
CA ARG A 97 12.02 8.80 22.06
C ARG A 97 11.31 9.73 21.05
N PRO A 98 10.56 9.21 20.07
CA PRO A 98 9.83 10.05 19.16
C PRO A 98 8.69 10.77 19.89
N GLU A 99 8.40 12.00 19.46
CA GLU A 99 7.25 12.77 19.95
C GLU A 99 5.96 12.39 19.21
N LEU A 100 6.10 11.81 18.02
CA LEU A 100 5.00 11.30 17.20
C LEU A 100 5.50 10.12 16.36
N ILE A 101 4.66 9.09 16.20
CA ILE A 101 4.91 7.98 15.30
C ILE A 101 3.88 8.02 14.16
N VAL A 102 4.34 7.76 12.93
CA VAL A 102 3.50 7.64 11.74
C VAL A 102 3.45 6.17 11.31
N VAL A 103 2.25 5.64 11.16
CA VAL A 103 1.95 4.33 10.59
C VAL A 103 1.12 4.49 9.31
N THR A 104 1.24 3.55 8.38
CA THR A 104 0.62 3.65 7.06
C THR A 104 -0.21 2.42 6.75
N ALA A 105 -1.37 2.64 6.15
CA ALA A 105 -2.26 1.64 5.58
C ALA A 105 -2.75 0.58 6.60
N ASP A 106 -2.55 -0.69 6.31
CA ASP A 106 -3.28 -1.79 6.92
C ASP A 106 -2.44 -3.06 7.12
N ARG A 107 -1.13 -2.94 6.97
CA ARG A 107 -0.24 -4.08 7.20
C ARG A 107 -0.32 -4.51 8.66
N TYR A 108 -0.49 -5.82 8.89
CA TYR A 108 -0.64 -6.37 10.25
C TYR A 108 0.56 -6.05 11.16
N GLU A 109 1.74 -5.91 10.59
CA GLU A 109 2.97 -5.54 11.32
C GLU A 109 2.85 -4.16 11.98
N MET A 110 2.07 -3.24 11.40
CA MET A 110 1.85 -1.90 11.95
C MET A 110 1.14 -1.94 13.32
N LEU A 111 0.41 -3.02 13.64
CA LEU A 111 -0.18 -3.22 14.97
C LEU A 111 0.88 -3.28 16.07
N ALA A 112 2.07 -3.82 15.77
CA ALA A 112 3.19 -3.83 16.72
C ALA A 112 3.60 -2.40 17.07
N ALA A 113 3.83 -1.55 16.05
CA ALA A 113 4.20 -0.15 16.26
C ALA A 113 3.13 0.62 17.02
N ALA A 114 1.85 0.42 16.67
CA ALA A 114 0.73 1.09 17.32
C ALA A 114 0.55 0.66 18.79
N SER A 115 0.71 -0.62 19.09
CA SER A 115 0.60 -1.16 20.45
C SER A 115 1.72 -0.63 21.36
N VAL A 116 2.94 -0.56 20.82
CA VAL A 116 4.09 0.03 21.54
C VAL A 116 3.91 1.52 21.73
N ALA A 117 3.46 2.25 20.70
CA ALA A 117 3.17 3.70 20.81
C ALA A 117 2.17 3.99 21.92
N LEU A 118 1.06 3.22 21.99
CA LEU A 118 0.05 3.33 23.03
C LEU A 118 0.63 3.16 24.42
N THR A 119 1.41 2.10 24.65
CA THR A 119 1.96 1.79 25.99
C THR A 119 3.03 2.77 26.43
N LEU A 120 3.78 3.35 25.48
CA LEU A 120 4.76 4.40 25.75
C LEU A 120 4.15 5.81 25.78
N ARG A 121 2.84 5.95 25.56
CA ARG A 121 2.11 7.22 25.49
C ARG A 121 2.67 8.17 24.43
N ILE A 122 3.04 7.62 23.28
CA ILE A 122 3.50 8.39 22.12
C ILE A 122 2.31 8.57 21.17
N PRO A 123 1.95 9.80 20.79
CA PRO A 123 0.91 10.03 19.80
C PRO A 123 1.18 9.32 18.49
N LEU A 124 0.11 8.79 17.87
CA LEU A 124 0.17 8.04 16.63
C LEU A 124 -0.60 8.77 15.53
N ALA A 125 -0.04 8.88 14.36
CA ALA A 125 -0.69 9.35 13.15
C ALA A 125 -0.85 8.18 12.16
N HIS A 126 -2.07 7.99 11.66
CA HIS A 126 -2.43 6.91 10.74
C HIS A 126 -2.76 7.47 9.35
N ILE A 127 -2.02 7.02 8.36
CA ILE A 127 -2.25 7.33 6.95
C ILE A 127 -3.10 6.21 6.33
N GLU A 128 -4.08 6.58 5.48
CA GLU A 128 -5.01 5.68 4.77
C GLU A 128 -6.00 4.94 5.69
N GLY A 129 -6.34 5.53 6.84
CA GLY A 129 -7.46 5.06 7.66
C GLY A 129 -8.81 5.26 6.97
N GLY A 130 -9.78 4.39 7.26
CA GLY A 130 -11.16 4.51 6.79
C GLY A 130 -11.43 3.95 5.39
N ASP A 131 -10.44 3.49 4.64
CA ASP A 131 -10.65 2.67 3.43
C ASP A 131 -11.20 1.29 3.80
N LEU A 132 -11.74 0.57 2.84
CA LEU A 132 -12.25 -0.80 3.03
C LEU A 132 -11.39 -1.82 2.29
N SER A 133 -11.36 -3.03 2.83
CA SER A 133 -10.78 -4.23 2.23
C SER A 133 -11.50 -5.44 2.84
N GLU A 134 -12.83 -5.54 2.61
CA GLU A 134 -13.73 -6.47 3.31
C GLU A 134 -13.35 -7.95 3.11
N GLY A 135 -12.61 -8.28 2.06
CA GLY A 135 -12.10 -9.64 1.79
C GLY A 135 -10.78 -10.00 2.47
N ALA A 136 -10.20 -9.12 3.31
CA ALA A 136 -8.91 -9.35 3.94
C ALA A 136 -8.89 -8.95 5.42
N ILE A 137 -7.96 -9.53 6.21
CA ILE A 137 -7.70 -9.11 7.61
C ILE A 137 -7.28 -7.65 7.69
N ASP A 138 -6.78 -7.11 6.59
CA ASP A 138 -6.36 -5.72 6.43
C ASP A 138 -7.43 -4.74 6.89
N ASP A 139 -8.72 -5.03 6.67
CA ASP A 139 -9.82 -4.17 7.13
C ASP A 139 -9.87 -4.06 8.65
N ALA A 140 -9.76 -5.19 9.34
CA ALA A 140 -9.74 -5.21 10.80
C ALA A 140 -8.49 -4.52 11.35
N VAL A 141 -7.33 -4.74 10.72
CA VAL A 141 -6.07 -4.08 11.08
C VAL A 141 -6.19 -2.57 10.92
N ARG A 142 -6.68 -2.08 9.78
CA ARG A 142 -6.89 -0.66 9.50
C ARG A 142 -7.81 0.00 10.52
N ASN A 143 -8.91 -0.67 10.86
CA ASN A 143 -9.85 -0.17 11.86
C ASN A 143 -9.22 -0.11 13.26
N ALA A 144 -8.44 -1.12 13.65
CA ALA A 144 -7.69 -1.11 14.90
C ALA A 144 -6.64 0.01 14.94
N LEU A 145 -5.85 0.19 13.88
CA LEU A 145 -4.89 1.28 13.76
C LEU A 145 -5.57 2.66 13.86
N THR A 146 -6.73 2.83 13.21
CA THR A 146 -7.53 4.04 13.32
C THR A 146 -7.91 4.30 14.78
N LYS A 147 -8.40 3.30 15.53
CA LYS A 147 -8.79 3.49 16.93
C LYS A 147 -7.62 3.77 17.87
N LEU A 148 -6.45 3.23 17.58
CA LEU A 148 -5.22 3.46 18.34
C LEU A 148 -4.57 4.82 18.02
N SER A 149 -4.90 5.43 16.88
CA SER A 149 -4.27 6.65 16.39
C SER A 149 -4.96 7.93 16.89
N HIS A 150 -4.22 9.02 16.87
CA HIS A 150 -4.63 10.34 17.38
C HIS A 150 -4.80 11.37 16.25
N LEU A 151 -4.16 11.15 15.11
CA LEU A 151 -4.32 11.91 13.86
C LEU A 151 -4.61 10.94 12.73
N HIS A 152 -5.46 11.32 11.79
CA HIS A 152 -5.93 10.47 10.70
C HIS A 152 -5.81 11.22 9.38
N PHE A 153 -5.12 10.62 8.43
CA PHE A 153 -4.94 11.12 7.08
C PHE A 153 -5.66 10.17 6.12
N THR A 154 -6.84 10.55 5.68
CA THR A 154 -7.71 9.71 4.84
C THR A 154 -7.52 10.04 3.37
N THR A 155 -7.75 9.04 2.52
CA THR A 155 -7.58 9.12 1.07
C THR A 155 -8.73 9.86 0.40
N THR A 156 -9.96 9.60 0.85
CA THR A 156 -11.18 10.15 0.27
C THR A 156 -12.07 10.79 1.33
N ASP A 157 -13.03 11.60 0.92
CA ASP A 157 -14.02 12.15 1.85
C ASP A 157 -14.96 11.06 2.40
N ARG A 158 -15.18 9.98 1.65
CA ARG A 158 -15.93 8.80 2.15
C ARG A 158 -15.16 8.11 3.29
N ALA A 159 -13.86 7.90 3.13
CA ALA A 159 -12.99 7.36 4.18
C ALA A 159 -12.97 8.29 5.41
N ARG A 160 -12.88 9.62 5.20
CA ARG A 160 -12.95 10.62 6.26
C ARG A 160 -14.25 10.50 7.07
N ARG A 161 -15.40 10.45 6.41
CA ARG A 161 -16.71 10.30 7.08
C ARG A 161 -16.76 9.01 7.89
N ARG A 162 -16.19 7.91 7.38
CA ARG A 162 -16.14 6.63 8.09
C ARG A 162 -15.30 6.72 9.35
N VAL A 163 -14.12 7.33 9.31
CA VAL A 163 -13.26 7.50 10.49
C VAL A 163 -13.98 8.35 11.56
N ILE A 164 -14.67 9.42 11.17
CA ILE A 164 -15.49 10.22 12.09
C ILE A 164 -16.64 9.38 12.68
N ALA A 165 -17.31 8.56 11.85
CA ALA A 165 -18.38 7.67 12.32
C ALA A 165 -17.88 6.57 13.28
N MET A 166 -16.59 6.21 13.21
CA MET A 166 -15.96 5.34 14.21
C MET A 166 -15.73 6.04 15.56
N GLY A 167 -16.10 7.31 15.69
CA GLY A 167 -15.99 8.08 16.91
C GLY A 167 -14.71 8.90 17.04
N GLU A 168 -14.02 9.18 15.94
CA GLU A 168 -12.89 10.10 15.94
C GLU A 168 -13.35 11.54 15.80
N GLU A 169 -12.72 12.46 16.56
CA GLU A 169 -13.07 13.88 16.54
C GLU A 169 -12.74 14.49 15.15
N PRO A 170 -13.66 15.25 14.52
CA PRO A 170 -13.48 15.74 13.14
C PRO A 170 -12.19 16.53 12.88
N TRP A 171 -11.68 17.26 13.90
CA TRP A 171 -10.45 18.04 13.78
C TRP A 171 -9.18 17.19 13.66
N ARG A 172 -9.24 15.91 14.06
CA ARG A 172 -8.15 14.94 13.96
C ARG A 172 -8.11 14.26 12.59
N VAL A 173 -9.18 14.42 11.77
CA VAL A 173 -9.38 13.64 10.53
C VAL A 173 -9.25 14.55 9.31
N HIS A 174 -8.19 14.37 8.58
CA HIS A 174 -7.81 15.18 7.41
C HIS A 174 -7.94 14.37 6.14
N CYS A 175 -8.77 14.79 5.18
CA CYS A 175 -8.81 14.22 3.84
C CYS A 175 -7.65 14.83 3.04
N VAL A 176 -6.66 14.02 2.72
CA VAL A 176 -5.42 14.47 2.10
C VAL A 176 -5.20 13.90 0.68
N GLY A 177 -5.92 12.85 0.33
CA GLY A 177 -5.66 12.04 -0.87
C GLY A 177 -4.75 10.84 -0.57
N ALA A 178 -4.59 9.95 -1.54
CA ALA A 178 -3.69 8.82 -1.43
C ALA A 178 -2.24 9.28 -1.65
N LEU A 179 -1.38 8.91 -0.70
CA LEU A 179 0.00 9.35 -0.67
C LEU A 179 0.84 8.77 -1.83
N SER A 180 0.47 7.59 -2.33
CA SER A 180 1.12 6.97 -3.49
C SER A 180 0.99 7.79 -4.77
N LEU A 181 -0.05 8.63 -4.91
CA LEU A 181 -0.28 9.44 -6.11
C LEU A 181 0.74 10.57 -6.26
N ASP A 182 1.44 10.96 -5.21
CA ASP A 182 2.52 11.95 -5.28
C ASP A 182 3.66 11.50 -6.21
N GLN A 183 3.76 10.20 -6.52
CA GLN A 183 4.71 9.67 -7.50
C GLN A 183 4.49 10.23 -8.92
N VAL A 184 3.26 10.57 -9.28
CA VAL A 184 2.93 11.08 -10.62
C VAL A 184 3.21 12.57 -10.74
N THR A 185 3.01 13.33 -9.66
CA THR A 185 3.15 14.81 -9.68
C THR A 185 4.55 15.28 -9.40
N ARG A 186 5.38 14.45 -8.77
CA ARG A 186 6.74 14.83 -8.34
C ARG A 186 7.81 14.29 -9.29
N GLY A 187 8.12 15.10 -10.28
CA GLY A 187 9.13 14.82 -11.30
C GLY A 187 8.64 13.85 -12.39
N SER A 188 9.42 13.73 -13.45
CA SER A 188 9.07 12.85 -14.59
C SER A 188 9.30 11.38 -14.27
N LEU A 189 8.33 10.53 -14.62
CA LEU A 189 8.52 9.10 -14.61
C LEU A 189 9.51 8.68 -15.72
N PRO A 190 10.31 7.64 -15.55
CA PRO A 190 11.08 7.06 -16.64
C PRO A 190 10.16 6.67 -17.81
N PRO A 191 10.63 6.65 -19.06
CA PRO A 191 9.81 6.16 -20.17
C PRO A 191 9.38 4.70 -19.95
N ALA A 192 8.08 4.42 -20.06
CA ALA A 192 7.51 3.08 -19.81
C ALA A 192 8.18 1.98 -20.64
N GLY A 193 8.42 2.25 -21.95
CA GLY A 193 9.11 1.32 -22.83
C GLY A 193 10.57 1.02 -22.42
N ALA A 194 11.26 1.99 -21.80
CA ALA A 194 12.63 1.75 -21.30
C ALA A 194 12.63 0.81 -20.09
N VAL A 195 11.69 0.99 -19.17
CA VAL A 195 11.52 0.09 -18.01
C VAL A 195 11.09 -1.29 -18.49
N ALA A 196 10.13 -1.37 -19.41
CA ALA A 196 9.65 -2.61 -20.01
C ALA A 196 10.83 -3.40 -20.68
N ALA A 197 11.63 -2.75 -21.50
CA ALA A 197 12.78 -3.39 -22.15
C ALA A 197 13.80 -3.92 -21.13
N ARG A 198 14.05 -3.20 -20.06
CA ARG A 198 15.01 -3.61 -19.01
C ARG A 198 14.59 -4.88 -18.27
N ILE A 199 13.29 -5.13 -18.12
CA ILE A 199 12.76 -6.36 -17.51
C ILE A 199 12.47 -7.46 -18.54
N GLY A 200 12.91 -7.28 -19.81
CA GLY A 200 12.82 -8.29 -20.86
C GLY A 200 11.55 -8.24 -21.71
N LEU A 201 10.68 -7.23 -21.55
CA LEU A 201 9.52 -7.06 -22.41
C LEU A 201 9.91 -6.46 -23.77
N ARG A 202 9.10 -6.71 -24.78
CA ARG A 202 9.14 -6.04 -26.07
C ARG A 202 8.21 -4.81 -26.02
N PRO A 203 8.73 -3.58 -26.00
CA PRO A 203 7.91 -2.37 -25.82
C PRO A 203 6.88 -2.11 -26.94
N ALA A 204 7.05 -2.75 -28.11
CA ALA A 204 6.10 -2.64 -29.23
C ALA A 204 4.81 -3.47 -29.03
N ASP A 205 4.87 -4.48 -28.14
CA ASP A 205 3.74 -5.36 -27.87
C ASP A 205 3.03 -4.94 -26.56
N PRO A 206 1.71 -5.11 -26.47
CA PRO A 206 0.99 -4.80 -25.24
C PRO A 206 1.45 -5.70 -24.08
N TRP A 207 1.49 -5.14 -22.87
CA TRP A 207 1.73 -5.91 -21.64
C TRP A 207 0.65 -5.66 -20.59
N PHE A 208 0.41 -6.68 -19.80
CA PHE A 208 -0.51 -6.66 -18.66
C PHE A 208 0.29 -6.86 -17.38
N ILE A 209 0.02 -6.05 -16.37
CA ILE A 209 0.59 -6.25 -15.04
C ILE A 209 -0.36 -7.12 -14.24
N VAL A 210 0.16 -8.22 -13.69
CA VAL A 210 -0.57 -9.09 -12.78
C VAL A 210 -0.05 -8.89 -11.38
N ALA A 211 -0.89 -8.35 -10.50
CA ALA A 211 -0.57 -8.08 -9.11
C ALA A 211 -1.65 -8.68 -8.20
N CYS A 212 -1.30 -9.74 -7.50
CA CYS A 212 -2.22 -10.55 -6.73
C CYS A 212 -1.67 -10.85 -5.34
N HIS A 213 -2.56 -10.88 -4.37
CA HIS A 213 -2.25 -11.17 -2.97
C HIS A 213 -3.19 -12.25 -2.44
N PRO A 214 -2.76 -13.06 -1.46
CA PRO A 214 -3.67 -13.98 -0.77
C PRO A 214 -4.91 -13.28 -0.19
N GLU A 215 -6.07 -13.92 -0.25
CA GLU A 215 -7.30 -13.47 0.42
C GLU A 215 -7.31 -14.01 1.85
N THR A 216 -6.77 -13.25 2.78
CA THR A 216 -6.40 -13.69 4.13
C THR A 216 -7.57 -14.04 5.05
N LEU A 217 -8.81 -13.74 4.67
CA LEU A 217 -10.02 -14.20 5.36
C LEU A 217 -10.52 -15.56 4.87
N GLN A 218 -10.01 -16.06 3.75
CA GLN A 218 -10.39 -17.36 3.20
C GLN A 218 -9.52 -18.47 3.79
N VAL A 219 -10.13 -19.64 4.05
CA VAL A 219 -9.39 -20.85 4.49
C VAL A 219 -8.37 -21.27 3.41
N GLN A 220 -8.75 -21.15 2.14
CA GLN A 220 -7.86 -21.34 1.00
C GLN A 220 -7.53 -19.99 0.42
N THR A 221 -6.50 -19.33 0.96
CA THR A 221 -6.13 -17.94 0.65
C THR A 221 -5.80 -17.68 -0.82
N THR A 222 -5.57 -18.73 -1.61
CA THR A 222 -5.20 -18.68 -3.04
C THR A 222 -6.22 -19.37 -3.96
N ALA A 223 -7.46 -19.63 -3.49
CA ALA A 223 -8.50 -20.33 -4.24
C ALA A 223 -8.84 -19.68 -5.60
N TRP A 224 -8.65 -18.40 -5.74
CA TRP A 224 -8.87 -17.61 -6.97
C TRP A 224 -7.80 -17.86 -8.04
N LEU A 225 -6.61 -18.32 -7.67
CA LEU A 225 -5.43 -18.36 -8.55
C LEU A 225 -5.56 -19.29 -9.76
N PRO A 226 -6.12 -20.50 -9.67
CA PRO A 226 -6.32 -21.36 -10.84
C PRO A 226 -7.16 -20.68 -11.94
N ALA A 227 -8.30 -20.08 -11.58
CA ALA A 227 -9.17 -19.40 -12.54
C ALA A 227 -8.45 -18.20 -13.20
N MET A 228 -7.65 -17.48 -12.43
CA MET A 228 -6.82 -16.39 -12.95
C MET A 228 -5.81 -16.91 -13.97
N LEU A 229 -5.03 -17.95 -13.65
CA LEU A 229 -4.03 -18.52 -14.57
C LEU A 229 -4.68 -19.07 -15.83
N ASP A 230 -5.85 -19.73 -15.74
CA ASP A 230 -6.62 -20.19 -16.90
C ASP A 230 -7.07 -19.02 -17.79
N ALA A 231 -7.50 -17.91 -17.21
CA ALA A 231 -7.84 -16.72 -17.99
C ALA A 231 -6.61 -16.13 -18.69
N LEU A 232 -5.49 -16.03 -17.99
CA LEU A 232 -4.23 -15.49 -18.51
C LEU A 232 -3.57 -16.40 -19.55
N ALA A 233 -3.82 -17.72 -19.53
CA ALA A 233 -3.26 -18.67 -20.49
C ALA A 233 -3.67 -18.36 -21.95
N THR A 234 -4.84 -17.77 -22.15
CA THR A 234 -5.36 -17.39 -23.48
C THR A 234 -5.17 -15.91 -23.81
N LEU A 235 -4.58 -15.14 -22.91
CA LEU A 235 -4.38 -13.71 -23.11
C LEU A 235 -3.33 -13.42 -24.19
N HIS A 236 -3.68 -12.60 -25.16
CA HIS A 236 -2.75 -12.10 -26.17
C HIS A 236 -2.01 -10.87 -25.63
N GLY A 237 -0.69 -10.99 -25.49
CA GLY A 237 0.18 -9.96 -24.95
C GLY A 237 1.14 -10.52 -23.91
N GLN A 238 2.07 -9.68 -23.50
CA GLN A 238 3.06 -10.03 -22.50
C GLN A 238 2.46 -9.87 -21.11
N ILE A 239 2.89 -10.68 -20.16
CA ILE A 239 2.41 -10.69 -18.79
C ILE A 239 3.57 -10.41 -17.84
N VAL A 240 3.38 -9.50 -16.91
CA VAL A 240 4.33 -9.21 -15.85
C VAL A 240 3.70 -9.54 -14.50
N PHE A 241 4.11 -10.64 -13.91
CA PHE A 241 3.75 -10.95 -12.53
C PHE A 241 4.62 -10.18 -11.55
N CYS A 242 3.99 -9.39 -10.68
CA CYS A 242 4.64 -8.76 -9.54
C CYS A 242 4.47 -9.61 -8.29
N PHE A 243 5.54 -9.82 -7.50
CA PHE A 243 5.47 -10.61 -6.27
C PHE A 243 4.45 -10.03 -5.29
N PRO A 244 3.70 -10.90 -4.59
CA PRO A 244 2.79 -10.50 -3.52
C PRO A 244 3.54 -9.97 -2.28
N ASN A 245 2.79 -9.44 -1.32
CA ASN A 245 3.29 -9.17 0.02
C ASN A 245 3.59 -10.49 0.76
N ALA A 246 4.28 -10.39 1.92
CA ALA A 246 4.66 -11.53 2.77
C ALA A 246 3.49 -12.01 3.66
N ASP A 247 2.31 -12.21 3.08
CA ASP A 247 1.15 -12.75 3.77
C ASP A 247 1.12 -14.28 3.68
N ALA A 248 0.38 -14.96 4.57
CA ALA A 248 0.22 -16.41 4.51
C ALA A 248 -0.37 -16.85 3.16
N GLY A 249 0.27 -17.79 2.47
CA GLY A 249 -0.05 -18.25 1.12
C GLY A 249 0.70 -17.51 0.00
N SER A 250 1.54 -16.54 0.32
CA SER A 250 2.30 -15.81 -0.71
C SER A 250 3.26 -16.71 -1.50
N ARG A 251 3.84 -17.72 -0.85
CA ARG A 251 4.73 -18.69 -1.51
C ARG A 251 4.01 -19.54 -2.56
N ASP A 252 2.74 -19.90 -2.33
CA ASP A 252 1.93 -20.61 -3.32
C ASP A 252 1.69 -19.73 -4.56
N VAL A 253 1.37 -18.45 -4.37
CA VAL A 253 1.23 -17.50 -5.49
C VAL A 253 2.54 -17.39 -6.28
N ILE A 254 3.67 -17.22 -5.61
CA ILE A 254 4.99 -17.11 -6.24
C ILE A 254 5.35 -18.38 -7.02
N ALA A 255 5.13 -19.56 -6.41
CA ALA A 255 5.45 -20.84 -7.04
C ALA A 255 4.63 -21.04 -8.32
N ARG A 256 3.31 -20.84 -8.27
CA ARG A 256 2.43 -21.01 -9.43
C ARG A 256 2.64 -19.95 -10.51
N ALA A 257 2.93 -18.70 -10.15
CA ALA A 257 3.31 -17.67 -11.12
C ALA A 257 4.61 -18.03 -11.84
N SER A 258 5.60 -18.57 -11.10
CA SER A 258 6.89 -19.02 -11.68
C SER A 258 6.72 -20.25 -12.59
N GLU A 259 5.90 -21.21 -12.18
CA GLU A 259 5.53 -22.37 -13.01
C GLU A 259 4.85 -21.92 -14.31
N PHE A 260 3.86 -21.04 -14.20
CA PHE A 260 3.15 -20.48 -15.36
C PHE A 260 4.11 -19.74 -16.30
N ALA A 261 5.05 -18.95 -15.76
CA ALA A 261 6.08 -18.28 -16.55
C ALA A 261 6.99 -19.28 -17.31
N GLY A 262 7.23 -20.46 -16.73
CA GLY A 262 7.98 -21.53 -17.40
C GLY A 262 7.24 -22.14 -18.60
N THR A 263 5.93 -21.97 -18.72
CA THR A 263 5.12 -22.48 -19.84
C THR A 263 4.98 -21.51 -21.01
N ARG A 264 5.31 -20.20 -20.81
CA ARG A 264 5.10 -19.14 -21.81
C ARG A 264 6.28 -18.17 -21.84
N PRO A 265 6.93 -17.97 -23.01
CA PRO A 265 8.11 -17.09 -23.12
C PRO A 265 7.78 -15.59 -23.01
N ASP A 266 6.53 -15.21 -23.05
CA ASP A 266 6.02 -13.84 -22.93
C ASP A 266 5.49 -13.51 -21.51
N VAL A 267 5.80 -14.38 -20.54
CA VAL A 267 5.48 -14.17 -19.12
C VAL A 267 6.76 -13.91 -18.34
N HIS A 268 6.78 -12.82 -17.62
CA HIS A 268 7.91 -12.36 -16.83
C HIS A 268 7.51 -12.25 -15.35
N VAL A 269 8.37 -12.70 -14.47
CA VAL A 269 8.17 -12.59 -13.02
C VAL A 269 9.13 -11.57 -12.45
N VAL A 270 8.61 -10.58 -11.74
CA VAL A 270 9.40 -9.50 -11.16
C VAL A 270 9.24 -9.49 -9.65
N VAL A 271 10.33 -9.72 -8.94
CA VAL A 271 10.35 -9.73 -7.47
C VAL A 271 10.10 -8.34 -6.92
N ASN A 272 10.84 -7.36 -7.43
CA ASN A 272 10.75 -5.97 -6.99
C ASN A 272 11.03 -5.01 -8.15
N LEU A 273 10.30 -3.88 -8.14
CA LEU A 273 10.60 -2.70 -8.93
C LEU A 273 10.67 -1.50 -7.99
N PRO A 274 11.62 -0.57 -8.19
CA PRO A 274 11.57 0.73 -7.54
C PRO A 274 10.21 1.41 -7.80
N PRO A 275 9.66 2.17 -6.85
CA PRO A 275 8.31 2.74 -6.99
C PRO A 275 8.10 3.50 -8.31
N ARG A 276 9.03 4.38 -8.69
CA ARG A 276 8.93 5.15 -9.93
C ARG A 276 8.95 4.28 -11.20
N GLU A 277 9.66 3.17 -11.18
CA GLU A 277 9.68 2.22 -12.30
C GLU A 277 8.40 1.40 -12.38
N TYR A 278 7.83 1.03 -11.23
CA TYR A 278 6.52 0.39 -11.20
C TYR A 278 5.43 1.30 -11.78
N TRP A 279 5.41 2.58 -11.36
CA TRP A 279 4.50 3.57 -11.92
C TRP A 279 4.71 3.79 -13.42
N SER A 280 5.95 3.83 -13.85
CA SER A 280 6.30 3.94 -15.26
C SER A 280 5.82 2.73 -16.06
N LEU A 281 6.10 1.50 -15.57
CA LEU A 281 5.64 0.27 -16.20
C LEU A 281 4.10 0.23 -16.27
N MET A 282 3.43 0.64 -15.19
CA MET A 282 1.97 0.74 -15.12
C MET A 282 1.42 1.71 -16.16
N SER A 283 2.02 2.89 -16.33
CA SER A 283 1.54 3.92 -17.27
C SER A 283 1.54 3.47 -18.75
N GLY A 284 2.29 2.43 -19.10
CA GLY A 284 2.31 1.82 -20.43
C GLY A 284 1.57 0.50 -20.53
N ALA A 285 1.01 -0.01 -19.43
CA ALA A 285 0.31 -1.29 -19.41
C ALA A 285 -1.05 -1.20 -20.13
N ALA A 286 -1.45 -2.27 -20.79
CA ALA A 286 -2.78 -2.40 -21.36
C ALA A 286 -3.87 -2.49 -20.28
N ALA A 287 -3.58 -3.18 -19.16
CA ALA A 287 -4.38 -3.19 -17.94
C ALA A 287 -3.58 -3.78 -16.76
N LEU A 288 -4.05 -3.50 -15.53
CA LEU A 288 -3.72 -4.29 -14.36
C LEU A 288 -4.77 -5.39 -14.17
N VAL A 289 -4.35 -6.60 -13.83
CA VAL A 289 -5.24 -7.73 -13.56
C VAL A 289 -4.87 -8.33 -12.21
N GLY A 290 -5.84 -8.50 -11.32
CA GLY A 290 -5.62 -9.10 -10.00
C GLY A 290 -6.43 -8.44 -8.91
N ASN A 291 -5.98 -8.58 -7.66
CA ASN A 291 -6.67 -8.06 -6.48
C ASN A 291 -5.80 -7.07 -5.68
N SER A 292 -4.81 -6.46 -6.32
CA SER A 292 -3.97 -5.44 -5.70
C SER A 292 -4.71 -4.11 -5.59
N SER A 293 -4.50 -3.40 -4.46
CA SER A 293 -4.99 -2.02 -4.28
C SER A 293 -4.45 -1.05 -5.32
N SER A 294 -3.30 -1.35 -5.93
CA SER A 294 -2.70 -0.53 -6.98
C SER A 294 -3.62 -0.33 -8.19
N GLY A 295 -4.35 -1.37 -8.60
CA GLY A 295 -5.36 -1.27 -9.66
C GLY A 295 -6.53 -0.35 -9.30
N VAL A 296 -6.89 -0.30 -8.03
CA VAL A 296 -8.03 0.47 -7.51
C VAL A 296 -7.64 1.93 -7.24
N MET A 297 -6.50 2.16 -6.60
CA MET A 297 -6.11 3.51 -6.13
C MET A 297 -5.23 4.27 -7.13
N GLU A 298 -4.32 3.56 -7.81
CA GLU A 298 -3.20 4.16 -8.52
C GLU A 298 -3.41 4.22 -10.02
N ALA A 299 -3.90 3.15 -10.63
CA ALA A 299 -4.01 2.99 -12.09
C ALA A 299 -4.83 4.11 -12.76
N ALA A 300 -5.84 4.63 -12.07
CA ALA A 300 -6.64 5.76 -12.53
C ALA A 300 -5.80 7.02 -12.84
N SER A 301 -4.77 7.31 -12.02
CA SER A 301 -3.92 8.49 -12.18
C SER A 301 -3.02 8.47 -13.41
N VAL A 302 -2.83 7.29 -13.99
CA VAL A 302 -2.10 7.11 -15.26
C VAL A 302 -3.01 6.60 -16.38
N HIS A 303 -4.32 6.71 -16.20
CA HIS A 303 -5.36 6.37 -17.18
C HIS A 303 -5.30 4.90 -17.64
N VAL A 304 -4.99 3.98 -16.72
CA VAL A 304 -4.90 2.55 -17.01
C VAL A 304 -6.08 1.82 -16.40
N ALA A 305 -6.62 0.87 -17.15
CA ALA A 305 -7.69 -0.02 -16.72
C ALA A 305 -7.20 -1.00 -15.63
N ALA A 306 -8.11 -1.40 -14.76
CA ALA A 306 -7.88 -2.45 -13.78
C ALA A 306 -9.02 -3.48 -13.82
N VAL A 307 -8.68 -4.75 -13.83
CA VAL A 307 -9.59 -5.87 -13.63
C VAL A 307 -9.38 -6.37 -12.21
N ASN A 308 -10.31 -6.03 -11.32
CA ASN A 308 -10.27 -6.42 -9.91
C ASN A 308 -10.92 -7.80 -9.75
N VAL A 309 -10.12 -8.80 -9.38
CA VAL A 309 -10.56 -10.21 -9.32
C VAL A 309 -10.76 -10.66 -7.88
N GLY A 310 -11.93 -11.24 -7.60
CA GLY A 310 -12.27 -11.76 -6.28
C GLY A 310 -12.74 -10.70 -5.31
N SER A 311 -12.71 -11.01 -4.02
CA SER A 311 -13.37 -10.22 -2.97
C SER A 311 -12.43 -9.35 -2.13
N ARG A 312 -11.12 -9.43 -2.34
CA ARG A 312 -10.14 -8.75 -1.48
C ARG A 312 -10.37 -7.24 -1.37
N GLN A 313 -10.83 -6.60 -2.46
CA GLN A 313 -11.07 -5.16 -2.52
C GLN A 313 -12.54 -4.77 -2.34
N ASP A 314 -13.40 -5.70 -1.90
CA ASP A 314 -14.83 -5.43 -1.70
C ASP A 314 -15.04 -4.23 -0.77
N GLY A 315 -16.06 -3.44 -1.08
CA GLY A 315 -16.42 -2.22 -0.36
C GLY A 315 -15.53 -1.02 -0.65
N ARG A 316 -14.38 -1.18 -1.30
CA ARG A 316 -13.44 -0.10 -1.60
C ARG A 316 -13.99 0.86 -2.66
N GLU A 317 -13.83 2.16 -2.44
CA GLU A 317 -14.15 3.17 -3.44
C GLU A 317 -13.18 3.05 -4.63
N HIS A 318 -13.69 3.15 -5.86
CA HIS A 318 -12.85 3.12 -7.05
C HIS A 318 -13.42 3.97 -8.19
N GLY A 319 -12.58 4.29 -9.16
CA GLY A 319 -12.93 5.01 -10.36
C GLY A 319 -13.54 4.11 -11.44
N GLU A 320 -13.96 4.72 -12.53
CA GLU A 320 -14.51 4.02 -13.72
C GLU A 320 -13.47 3.17 -14.46
N ASN A 321 -12.18 3.26 -14.08
CA ASN A 321 -11.11 2.42 -14.60
C ASN A 321 -11.18 0.97 -14.12
N VAL A 322 -11.94 0.68 -13.06
CA VAL A 322 -11.99 -0.65 -12.44
C VAL A 322 -13.18 -1.44 -12.98
N VAL A 323 -12.93 -2.69 -13.33
CA VAL A 323 -13.94 -3.70 -13.65
C VAL A 323 -13.83 -4.81 -12.60
N ASP A 324 -14.81 -4.87 -11.68
CA ASP A 324 -14.90 -5.96 -10.71
C ASP A 324 -15.38 -7.23 -11.40
N THR A 325 -14.78 -8.37 -11.03
CA THR A 325 -15.13 -9.67 -11.58
C THR A 325 -14.92 -10.78 -10.53
N PRO A 326 -15.80 -11.79 -10.49
CA PRO A 326 -15.56 -12.96 -9.66
C PRO A 326 -14.29 -13.70 -10.13
N ALA A 327 -13.76 -14.57 -9.26
CA ALA A 327 -12.63 -15.45 -9.57
C ALA A 327 -13.08 -16.64 -10.45
N ASP A 328 -13.59 -16.33 -11.65
CA ASP A 328 -14.02 -17.25 -12.70
C ASP A 328 -13.27 -16.92 -14.00
N ALA A 329 -12.70 -17.94 -14.64
CA ALA A 329 -11.83 -17.74 -15.79
C ALA A 329 -12.52 -17.04 -16.97
N GLU A 330 -13.79 -17.36 -17.26
CA GLU A 330 -14.53 -16.73 -18.34
C GLU A 330 -14.90 -15.29 -17.99
N ALA A 331 -15.34 -15.04 -16.77
CA ALA A 331 -15.64 -13.70 -16.29
C ALA A 331 -14.40 -12.79 -16.33
N ILE A 332 -13.23 -13.30 -15.94
CA ILE A 332 -11.96 -12.57 -16.01
C ILE A 332 -11.62 -12.24 -17.47
N ARG A 333 -11.74 -13.20 -18.41
CA ARG A 333 -11.51 -12.94 -19.85
C ARG A 333 -12.44 -11.85 -20.39
N GLN A 334 -13.71 -11.90 -20.04
CA GLN A 334 -14.71 -10.89 -20.45
C GLN A 334 -14.38 -9.51 -19.85
N ALA A 335 -13.98 -9.46 -18.58
CA ALA A 335 -13.54 -8.22 -17.94
C ALA A 335 -12.31 -7.62 -18.64
N ILE A 336 -11.30 -8.43 -18.94
CA ILE A 336 -10.13 -8.00 -19.71
C ILE A 336 -10.54 -7.47 -21.09
N ALA A 337 -11.38 -8.20 -21.84
CA ALA A 337 -11.83 -7.78 -23.14
C ALA A 337 -12.62 -6.46 -23.06
N ARG A 338 -13.45 -6.27 -22.03
CA ARG A 338 -14.17 -5.01 -21.78
C ARG A 338 -13.21 -3.83 -21.61
N THR A 339 -12.12 -4.02 -20.85
CA THR A 339 -11.13 -2.94 -20.64
C THR A 339 -10.41 -2.54 -21.93
N GLN A 340 -10.34 -3.41 -22.93
CA GLN A 340 -9.70 -3.12 -24.22
C GLN A 340 -10.66 -2.49 -25.25
N SER A 341 -11.95 -2.33 -24.92
CA SER A 341 -12.91 -1.70 -25.84
C SER A 341 -12.61 -0.21 -26.04
N GLU A 342 -12.86 0.32 -27.25
CA GLU A 342 -12.64 1.74 -27.55
C GLU A 342 -13.45 2.69 -26.64
N SER A 343 -14.66 2.29 -26.26
CA SER A 343 -15.51 3.09 -25.37
C SER A 343 -14.90 3.20 -23.99
N PHE A 344 -14.38 2.09 -23.43
CA PHE A 344 -13.71 2.04 -22.14
C PHE A 344 -12.43 2.87 -22.16
N GLN A 345 -11.58 2.67 -23.17
CA GLN A 345 -10.32 3.41 -23.32
C GLN A 345 -10.53 4.92 -23.53
N ARG A 346 -11.64 5.34 -24.14
CA ARG A 346 -11.99 6.77 -24.22
C ARG A 346 -12.41 7.35 -22.88
N ALA A 347 -13.19 6.61 -22.08
CA ALA A 347 -13.62 7.04 -20.76
C ALA A 347 -12.42 7.23 -19.80
N LEU A 348 -11.40 6.37 -19.88
CA LEU A 348 -10.19 6.49 -19.06
C LEU A 348 -9.49 7.85 -19.21
N LYS A 349 -9.50 8.44 -20.39
CA LYS A 349 -8.77 9.70 -20.69
C LYS A 349 -9.32 10.91 -19.95
N THR A 350 -10.58 10.87 -19.54
CA THR A 350 -11.29 12.01 -18.95
C THR A 350 -11.69 11.79 -17.51
N MET A 351 -11.44 10.60 -16.96
CA MET A 351 -11.79 10.28 -15.59
C MET A 351 -10.89 10.99 -14.57
N ALA A 352 -11.46 11.35 -13.44
CA ALA A 352 -10.73 11.80 -12.28
C ALA A 352 -10.47 10.62 -11.32
N ASN A 353 -9.31 10.58 -10.70
CA ASN A 353 -9.04 9.59 -9.66
C ASN A 353 -9.73 10.02 -8.35
N PRO A 354 -10.64 9.22 -7.78
CA PRO A 354 -11.29 9.55 -6.51
C PRO A 354 -10.32 9.66 -5.33
N TYR A 355 -9.13 9.09 -5.45
CA TYR A 355 -8.10 9.08 -4.42
C TYR A 355 -7.25 10.35 -4.37
N GLY A 356 -7.50 11.35 -5.24
CA GLY A 356 -6.89 12.67 -5.12
C GLY A 356 -6.02 13.08 -6.29
N ASP A 357 -5.21 14.10 -6.04
CA ASP A 357 -4.49 14.90 -7.04
C ASP A 357 -2.96 14.80 -6.94
N GLY A 358 -2.42 13.92 -6.06
CA GLY A 358 -0.98 13.72 -5.90
C GLY A 358 -0.25 14.82 -5.09
N HIS A 359 -0.94 15.45 -4.15
CA HIS A 359 -0.37 16.42 -3.22
C HIS A 359 -0.58 16.03 -1.76
N ALA A 360 -0.68 14.74 -1.47
CA ALA A 360 -0.97 14.25 -0.14
C ALA A 360 0.18 14.48 0.85
N ALA A 361 1.43 14.27 0.43
CA ALA A 361 2.61 14.47 1.28
C ALA A 361 2.70 15.90 1.84
N GLU A 362 2.44 16.92 1.00
CA GLU A 362 2.44 18.31 1.42
C GLU A 362 1.36 18.58 2.49
N ARG A 363 0.15 18.03 2.28
CA ARG A 363 -0.97 18.19 3.22
C ARG A 363 -0.69 17.51 4.55
N ILE A 364 -0.13 16.29 4.53
CA ILE A 364 0.27 15.55 5.73
C ILE A 364 1.38 16.29 6.47
N MET A 365 2.44 16.69 5.77
CA MET A 365 3.57 17.42 6.36
C MET A 365 3.10 18.69 7.07
N ARG A 366 2.20 19.45 6.46
CA ARG A 366 1.64 20.67 7.07
C ARG A 366 0.99 20.36 8.43
N VAL A 367 0.18 19.31 8.54
CA VAL A 367 -0.44 18.92 9.82
C VAL A 367 0.61 18.44 10.80
N LEU A 368 1.50 17.54 10.40
CA LEU A 368 2.53 16.98 11.28
C LEU A 368 3.47 18.02 11.86
N THR A 369 3.71 19.12 11.14
CA THR A 369 4.61 20.19 11.58
C THR A 369 3.92 21.28 12.42
N THR A 370 2.60 21.42 12.32
CA THR A 370 1.85 22.50 12.99
C THR A 370 0.99 22.03 14.15
N VAL A 371 0.58 20.75 14.20
CA VAL A 371 -0.27 20.24 15.31
C VAL A 371 0.47 20.36 16.64
N ASP A 372 -0.26 20.71 17.69
CA ASP A 372 0.29 20.70 19.05
C ASP A 372 0.41 19.25 19.54
N ILE A 373 1.64 18.81 19.83
CA ILE A 373 1.94 17.49 20.40
C ILE A 373 2.00 17.63 21.93
N GLY A 374 0.84 17.86 22.53
CA GLY A 374 0.70 17.97 23.99
C GLY A 374 -0.19 16.85 24.56
N ALA A 375 -0.47 16.97 25.84
CA ALA A 375 -1.39 16.06 26.54
C ALA A 375 -2.79 16.03 25.90
N SER A 376 -3.23 17.15 25.32
CA SER A 376 -4.50 17.28 24.61
C SER A 376 -4.59 16.37 23.37
N LEU A 377 -3.47 16.09 22.69
CA LEU A 377 -3.46 15.20 21.55
C LEU A 377 -3.68 13.73 21.97
N LEU A 378 -3.13 13.33 23.13
CA LEU A 378 -3.26 11.96 23.64
C LEU A 378 -4.68 11.63 24.15
N VAL A 379 -5.43 12.65 24.58
CA VAL A 379 -6.80 12.46 25.09
C VAL A 379 -7.78 12.54 23.93
N LYS A 380 -8.46 11.42 23.64
CA LYS A 380 -9.55 11.37 22.65
C LYS A 380 -10.89 11.43 23.38
N HIS A 381 -11.75 12.34 22.95
CA HIS A 381 -13.09 12.46 23.51
C HIS A 381 -14.09 11.67 22.67
N ALA A 382 -14.91 10.86 23.32
CA ALA A 382 -16.05 10.26 22.64
C ALA A 382 -16.99 11.37 22.15
N PRO A 383 -17.55 11.28 20.92
CA PRO A 383 -18.56 12.22 20.49
C PRO A 383 -19.74 12.18 21.50
N PRO A 384 -20.42 13.32 21.75
CA PRO A 384 -21.63 13.30 22.57
C PRO A 384 -22.56 12.23 21.95
N ARG A 385 -23.12 11.39 22.83
CA ARG A 385 -24.23 10.53 22.40
C ARG A 385 -25.37 11.45 22.04
N ASP A 386 -25.90 11.34 20.83
CA ASP A 386 -27.20 11.94 20.55
C ASP A 386 -28.15 11.36 21.60
N THR A 387 -28.47 12.16 22.59
CA THR A 387 -29.58 11.84 23.52
C THR A 387 -30.83 12.03 22.70
N ASP A 388 -31.51 10.92 22.38
CA ASP A 388 -32.86 10.88 21.80
C ASP A 388 -33.81 11.91 22.39
#